data_2580d4a6cfcce4ef17b6c525ff6eeed9
#
_entry.id   2580d4a6cfcce4ef17b6c525ff6eeed9
#
_cell.length_a   1.000
_cell.length_b   1.000
_cell.length_c   1.000
_cell.angle_alpha   90.00
_cell.angle_beta   90.00
_cell.angle_gamma   90.00
#
_symmetry.space_group_name_H-M   'P 1'
#
loop_
_entity.id
_entity.type
_entity.pdbx_description
1 polymer ?
#
loop_
_entity_poly.entity_id
_entity_poly.type
_entity_poly.pdbx_seq_one_letter_code
_entity_poly.pdbx_strand_id
1 'polypeptide(L)'
;MSTYAPFAKPLYVMLKPVGAVCNLACDYCYYLEKSKLYRDNPKHVMSEELLEKFIEEYINSQTMPQVLFTWHGGETLMRPLSFYKRAMELQRKYANGRTIDNCIQTNGTLLTDEWCRFFKENNWLVGVSIDGPQEFHDEYRKNKQGKPSFVKVMQGINLLKK
;
A
#
# COMPACT_ATOMS: atom_id res chain seq x y z
N MET A 1 22.81 -18.23 -14.71
CA MET A 1 22.75 -16.93 -15.40
C MET A 1 21.35 -16.81 -15.98
N SER A 2 20.59 -15.79 -15.62
CA SER A 2 19.25 -15.59 -16.18
C SER A 2 19.35 -15.25 -17.65
N THR A 3 18.64 -16.02 -18.50
CA THR A 3 18.61 -15.83 -19.96
C THR A 3 17.68 -14.71 -20.41
N TYR A 4 17.05 -14.01 -19.47
CA TYR A 4 16.16 -12.89 -19.80
C TYR A 4 16.99 -11.61 -19.95
N ALA A 5 16.97 -11.05 -21.15
CA ALA A 5 17.47 -9.70 -21.36
C ALA A 5 16.65 -8.76 -20.45
N PRO A 6 17.29 -7.94 -19.62
CA PRO A 6 16.60 -7.00 -18.77
C PRO A 6 15.77 -6.03 -19.62
N PHE A 7 14.60 -5.61 -19.13
CA PHE A 7 13.80 -4.60 -19.80
C PHE A 7 14.65 -3.34 -20.07
N ALA A 8 14.52 -2.77 -21.25
CA ALA A 8 15.25 -1.54 -21.63
C ALA A 8 14.84 -0.33 -20.76
N LYS A 9 13.69 -0.43 -20.06
CA LYS A 9 13.18 0.59 -19.14
C LYS A 9 12.78 -0.09 -17.82
N PRO A 10 12.86 0.64 -16.68
CA PRO A 10 12.43 0.09 -15.40
C PRO A 10 10.94 -0.25 -15.43
N LEU A 11 10.58 -1.36 -14.84
CA LEU A 11 9.21 -1.79 -14.63
C LEU A 11 8.68 -1.18 -13.33
N TYR A 12 7.53 -0.52 -13.37
CA TYR A 12 6.85 -0.01 -12.18
C TYR A 12 5.59 -0.82 -11.93
N VAL A 13 5.46 -1.34 -10.73
CA VAL A 13 4.31 -2.16 -10.32
C VAL A 13 3.68 -1.60 -9.07
N MET A 14 2.36 -1.50 -9.08
CA MET A 14 1.56 -1.12 -7.92
C MET A 14 0.98 -2.37 -7.27
N LEU A 15 1.42 -2.68 -6.05
CA LEU A 15 0.95 -3.84 -5.28
C LEU A 15 -0.34 -3.52 -4.54
N LYS A 16 -1.26 -4.47 -4.58
CA LYS A 16 -2.56 -4.36 -3.90
C LYS A 16 -2.76 -5.54 -2.94
N PRO A 17 -2.09 -5.54 -1.77
CA PRO A 17 -2.07 -6.71 -0.88
C PRO A 17 -3.44 -7.06 -0.29
N VAL A 18 -4.40 -6.15 -0.33
CA VAL A 18 -5.80 -6.38 0.09
C VAL A 18 -6.79 -6.28 -1.09
N GLY A 19 -6.29 -6.18 -2.32
CA GLY A 19 -7.14 -5.97 -3.49
C GLY A 19 -8.00 -4.71 -3.37
N ALA A 20 -9.30 -4.86 -3.51
CA ALA A 20 -10.28 -3.77 -3.43
C ALA A 20 -10.84 -3.53 -2.01
N VAL A 21 -10.41 -4.31 -1.01
CA VAL A 21 -10.95 -4.21 0.36
C VAL A 21 -10.54 -2.89 1.01
N CYS A 22 -11.53 -2.15 1.53
CA CYS A 22 -11.33 -0.88 2.22
C CYS A 22 -12.28 -0.76 3.40
N ASN A 23 -11.87 0.01 4.42
CA ASN A 23 -12.72 0.38 5.56
C ASN A 23 -13.61 1.61 5.28
N LEU A 24 -13.33 2.36 4.20
CA LEU A 24 -14.18 3.43 3.69
C LEU A 24 -15.03 2.97 2.51
N ALA A 25 -16.03 3.80 2.17
CA ALA A 25 -16.91 3.65 1.01
C ALA A 25 -17.07 5.03 0.34
N CYS A 26 -15.96 5.55 -0.20
CA CYS A 26 -15.95 6.85 -0.87
C CYS A 26 -16.82 6.81 -2.14
N ASP A 27 -17.69 7.78 -2.36
CA ASP A 27 -18.72 7.78 -3.40
C ASP A 27 -18.13 7.63 -4.83
N TYR A 28 -16.95 8.18 -5.08
CA TYR A 28 -16.26 8.10 -6.37
C TYR A 28 -15.25 6.94 -6.47
N CYS A 29 -15.21 6.04 -5.46
CA CYS A 29 -14.16 5.05 -5.37
C CYS A 29 -14.27 3.99 -6.49
N TYR A 30 -13.30 4.00 -7.38
CA TYR A 30 -13.15 3.02 -8.46
C TYR A 30 -13.16 1.56 -7.98
N TYR A 31 -12.72 1.30 -6.73
CA TYR A 31 -12.60 -0.06 -6.20
C TYR A 31 -13.89 -0.62 -5.61
N LEU A 32 -14.91 0.19 -5.30
CA LEU A 32 -16.13 -0.29 -4.64
C LEU A 32 -16.82 -1.40 -5.43
N GLU A 33 -16.92 -1.25 -6.76
CA GLU A 33 -17.52 -2.27 -7.61
C GLU A 33 -16.64 -3.48 -7.85
N LYS A 34 -15.31 -3.30 -7.79
CA LYS A 34 -14.34 -4.38 -8.06
C LYS A 34 -14.34 -5.45 -6.98
N SER A 35 -14.78 -5.14 -5.77
CA SER A 35 -14.98 -6.14 -4.71
C SER A 35 -16.00 -7.21 -5.09
N LYS A 36 -16.95 -6.88 -5.98
CA LYS A 36 -17.95 -7.82 -6.48
C LYS A 36 -17.40 -8.89 -7.44
N LEU A 37 -16.24 -8.64 -8.05
CA LEU A 37 -15.58 -9.60 -8.96
C LEU A 37 -15.07 -10.83 -8.23
N TYR A 38 -14.96 -10.77 -6.90
CA TYR A 38 -14.35 -11.81 -6.08
C TYR A 38 -15.33 -12.39 -5.06
N ARG A 39 -16.59 -12.60 -5.46
CA ARG A 39 -17.69 -13.06 -4.58
C ARG A 39 -17.38 -14.36 -3.88
N ASP A 40 -16.64 -15.25 -4.56
CA ASP A 40 -16.35 -16.61 -4.06
C ASP A 40 -15.09 -16.67 -3.19
N ASN A 41 -14.32 -15.61 -3.12
CA ASN A 41 -13.15 -15.49 -2.27
C ASN A 41 -13.08 -14.14 -1.56
N PRO A 42 -13.84 -13.93 -0.47
CA PRO A 42 -13.88 -12.66 0.24
C PRO A 42 -12.55 -12.25 0.91
N LYS A 43 -11.57 -13.13 0.91
CA LYS A 43 -10.23 -12.88 1.46
C LYS A 43 -9.19 -12.68 0.35
N HIS A 44 -9.41 -11.70 -0.54
CA HIS A 44 -8.43 -11.35 -1.59
C HIS A 44 -7.16 -10.71 -1.03
N VAL A 45 -6.59 -11.31 -0.03
CA VAL A 45 -5.33 -10.87 0.55
C VAL A 45 -4.18 -11.65 -0.06
N MET A 46 -3.13 -10.93 -0.43
CA MET A 46 -1.90 -11.53 -0.92
C MET A 46 -1.34 -12.51 0.11
N SER A 47 -1.07 -13.76 -0.27
CA SER A 47 -0.42 -14.73 0.61
C SER A 47 1.06 -14.40 0.79
N GLU A 48 1.71 -14.99 1.81
CA GLU A 48 3.14 -14.80 2.01
C GLU A 48 3.98 -15.44 0.91
N GLU A 49 3.53 -16.58 0.37
CA GLU A 49 4.20 -17.24 -0.77
C GLU A 49 4.15 -16.36 -2.03
N LEU A 50 2.97 -15.75 -2.29
CA LEU A 50 2.83 -14.82 -3.42
C LEU A 50 3.66 -13.56 -3.22
N LEU A 51 3.72 -13.04 -1.99
CA LEU A 51 4.54 -11.89 -1.63
C LEU A 51 6.03 -12.18 -1.89
N GLU A 52 6.54 -13.33 -1.41
CA GLU A 52 7.94 -13.72 -1.61
C GLU A 52 8.28 -13.89 -3.08
N LYS A 53 7.47 -14.66 -3.80
CA LYS A 53 7.64 -14.85 -5.25
C LYS A 53 7.63 -13.53 -6.00
N PHE A 54 6.68 -12.65 -5.70
CA PHE A 54 6.60 -11.34 -6.34
C PHE A 54 7.84 -10.49 -6.07
N ILE A 55 8.29 -10.41 -4.81
CA ILE A 55 9.47 -9.60 -4.44
C ILE A 55 10.72 -10.11 -5.16
N GLU A 56 10.93 -11.41 -5.18
CA GLU A 56 12.08 -12.03 -5.87
C GLU A 56 12.05 -11.73 -7.38
N GLU A 57 10.94 -12.00 -8.04
CA GLU A 57 10.81 -11.80 -9.48
C GLU A 57 10.87 -10.30 -9.85
N TYR A 58 10.22 -9.44 -9.07
CA TYR A 58 10.21 -8.00 -9.33
C TYR A 58 11.59 -7.38 -9.21
N ILE A 59 12.34 -7.70 -8.15
CA ILE A 59 13.72 -7.21 -7.99
C ILE A 59 14.61 -7.75 -9.11
N ASN A 60 14.52 -9.05 -9.43
CA ASN A 60 15.34 -9.68 -10.46
C ASN A 60 15.04 -9.15 -11.89
N SER A 61 13.83 -8.70 -12.14
CA SER A 61 13.44 -8.11 -13.44
C SER A 61 13.96 -6.71 -13.66
N GLN A 62 14.42 -6.01 -12.60
CA GLN A 62 14.86 -4.63 -12.70
C GLN A 62 16.29 -4.50 -13.25
N THR A 63 16.50 -3.50 -14.09
CA THR A 63 17.80 -3.14 -14.65
C THR A 63 18.48 -2.02 -13.88
N MET A 64 17.71 -1.27 -13.08
CA MET A 64 18.19 -0.10 -12.35
C MET A 64 18.75 -0.50 -10.99
N PRO A 65 19.71 0.26 -10.46
CA PRO A 65 20.25 0.03 -9.11
C PRO A 65 19.28 0.34 -7.98
N GLN A 66 18.18 1.07 -8.30
CA GLN A 66 17.14 1.46 -7.36
C GLN A 66 15.81 0.84 -7.75
N VAL A 67 15.12 0.20 -6.82
CA VAL A 67 13.84 -0.48 -7.02
C VAL A 67 12.80 0.10 -6.09
N LEU A 68 11.72 0.65 -6.64
CA LEU A 68 10.62 1.23 -5.88
C LEU A 68 9.46 0.25 -5.77
N PHE A 69 9.05 -0.05 -4.55
CA PHE A 69 7.80 -0.76 -4.24
C PHE A 69 6.69 0.23 -3.93
N THR A 70 5.62 0.18 -4.70
CA THR A 70 4.42 1.03 -4.50
C THR A 70 3.27 0.21 -3.95
N TRP A 71 2.92 0.44 -2.69
CA TRP A 71 1.83 -0.25 -1.99
C TRP A 71 0.54 0.55 -2.07
N HIS A 72 -0.48 -0.04 -2.64
CA HIS A 72 -1.76 0.60 -2.89
C HIS A 72 -2.91 -0.41 -2.73
N GLY A 73 -4.10 -0.09 -3.22
CA GLY A 73 -5.27 -0.98 -3.24
C GLY A 73 -6.50 -0.31 -2.69
N GLY A 74 -7.38 -1.04 -2.03
CA GLY A 74 -8.46 -0.48 -1.26
C GLY A 74 -7.89 0.34 -0.09
N GLU A 75 -7.70 -0.26 1.07
CA GLU A 75 -6.90 0.36 2.15
C GLU A 75 -5.75 -0.56 2.56
N THR A 76 -4.54 -0.13 2.28
CA THR A 76 -3.32 -0.92 2.49
C THR A 76 -3.07 -1.27 3.96
N LEU A 77 -3.42 -0.37 4.88
CA LEU A 77 -3.24 -0.60 6.33
C LEU A 77 -4.24 -1.59 6.92
N MET A 78 -5.14 -2.15 6.14
CA MET A 78 -5.95 -3.31 6.53
C MET A 78 -5.13 -4.61 6.54
N ARG A 79 -3.93 -4.64 5.91
CA ARG A 79 -2.94 -5.68 6.20
C ARG A 79 -2.24 -5.36 7.51
N PRO A 80 -1.95 -6.35 8.36
CA PRO A 80 -1.24 -6.11 9.61
C PRO A 80 0.20 -5.65 9.35
N LEU A 81 0.77 -4.90 10.28
CA LEU A 81 2.14 -4.41 10.19
C LEU A 81 3.18 -5.52 10.01
N SER A 82 2.92 -6.70 10.57
CA SER A 82 3.78 -7.90 10.40
C SER A 82 3.98 -8.28 8.93
N PHE A 83 2.96 -8.11 8.08
CA PHE A 83 3.08 -8.35 6.65
C PHE A 83 4.12 -7.44 5.99
N TYR A 84 4.15 -6.16 6.34
CA TYR A 84 5.11 -5.19 5.78
C TYR A 84 6.51 -5.38 6.37
N LYS A 85 6.62 -5.79 7.64
CA LYS A 85 7.89 -6.22 8.24
C LYS A 85 8.45 -7.42 7.47
N ARG A 86 7.60 -8.41 7.16
CA ARG A 86 7.99 -9.57 6.34
C ARG A 86 8.39 -9.16 4.92
N ALA A 87 7.65 -8.25 4.29
CA ALA A 87 8.01 -7.72 2.97
C ALA A 87 9.42 -7.11 2.97
N MET A 88 9.77 -6.33 3.99
CA MET A 88 11.12 -5.76 4.11
C MET A 88 12.22 -6.79 4.34
N GLU A 89 11.93 -7.85 5.09
CA GLU A 89 12.89 -8.98 5.23
C GLU A 89 13.17 -9.63 3.87
N LEU A 90 12.11 -9.88 3.09
CA LEU A 90 12.22 -10.46 1.75
C LEU A 90 12.93 -9.51 0.78
N GLN A 91 12.61 -8.21 0.83
CA GLN A 91 13.31 -7.20 0.03
C GLN A 91 14.81 -7.21 0.33
N ARG A 92 15.21 -7.25 1.60
CA ARG A 92 16.64 -7.36 1.97
C ARG A 92 17.27 -8.67 1.49
N LYS A 93 16.55 -9.79 1.60
CA LYS A 93 17.00 -11.11 1.13
C LYS A 93 17.34 -11.10 -0.37
N TYR A 94 16.49 -10.46 -1.18
CA TYR A 94 16.59 -10.49 -2.64
C TYR A 94 17.19 -9.22 -3.27
N ALA A 95 17.63 -8.24 -2.47
CA ALA A 95 18.11 -6.94 -2.96
C ALA A 95 19.26 -7.02 -3.97
N ASN A 96 20.16 -8.01 -3.84
CA ASN A 96 21.29 -8.22 -4.74
C ASN A 96 22.12 -6.94 -5.01
N GLY A 97 22.36 -6.15 -3.94
CA GLY A 97 23.09 -4.89 -4.01
C GLY A 97 22.29 -3.68 -4.50
N ARG A 98 20.99 -3.84 -4.78
CA ARG A 98 20.13 -2.72 -5.16
C ARG A 98 19.60 -1.96 -3.94
N THR A 99 19.37 -0.68 -4.10
CA THR A 99 18.62 0.14 -3.13
C THR A 99 17.14 -0.12 -3.28
N ILE A 100 16.46 -0.42 -2.18
CA ILE A 100 15.03 -0.70 -2.17
C ILE A 100 14.31 0.44 -1.47
N ASP A 101 13.41 1.10 -2.18
CA ASP A 101 12.52 2.13 -1.66
C ASP A 101 11.09 1.62 -1.57
N ASN A 102 10.36 2.15 -0.60
CA ASN A 102 8.95 1.84 -0.40
C ASN A 102 8.11 3.11 -0.33
N CYS A 103 7.01 3.13 -1.05
CA CYS A 103 5.97 4.13 -0.86
C CYS A 103 4.60 3.46 -0.65
N ILE A 104 3.78 4.04 0.18
CA ILE A 104 2.46 3.53 0.52
C ILE A 104 1.39 4.61 0.40
N GLN A 105 0.27 4.26 -0.21
CA GLN A 105 -0.91 5.12 -0.25
C GLN A 105 -1.97 4.61 0.73
N THR A 106 -2.46 5.49 1.59
CA THR A 106 -3.48 5.17 2.59
C THR A 106 -4.54 6.25 2.69
N ASN A 107 -5.73 5.89 3.15
CA ASN A 107 -6.75 6.88 3.52
C ASN A 107 -6.48 7.54 4.89
N GLY A 108 -5.43 7.12 5.59
CA GLY A 108 -4.97 7.73 6.85
C GLY A 108 -5.77 7.39 8.10
N THR A 109 -6.94 6.76 7.97
CA THR A 109 -7.84 6.53 9.13
C THR A 109 -7.38 5.40 10.07
N LEU A 110 -6.44 4.56 9.63
CA LEU A 110 -5.91 3.42 10.37
C LEU A 110 -4.48 3.64 10.88
N LEU A 111 -3.93 4.83 10.69
CA LEU A 111 -2.60 5.20 11.19
C LEU A 111 -2.58 5.17 12.73
N THR A 112 -1.52 4.61 13.27
CA THR A 112 -1.20 4.55 14.70
C THR A 112 0.25 4.99 14.93
N ASP A 113 0.63 5.24 16.18
CA ASP A 113 2.04 5.56 16.52
C ASP A 113 2.99 4.41 16.08
N GLU A 114 2.54 3.15 16.13
CA GLU A 114 3.34 2.00 15.68
C GLU A 114 3.59 2.04 14.17
N TRP A 115 2.56 2.34 13.36
CA TRP A 115 2.69 2.53 11.92
C TRP A 115 3.63 3.69 11.58
N CYS A 116 3.45 4.84 12.23
CA CYS A 116 4.26 6.03 11.97
C CYS A 116 5.73 5.79 12.32
N ARG A 117 5.99 5.12 13.44
CA ARG A 117 7.35 4.72 13.83
C ARG A 117 7.97 3.79 12.79
N PHE A 118 7.25 2.77 12.36
CA PHE A 118 7.72 1.85 11.33
C PHE A 118 8.08 2.57 10.02
N PHE A 119 7.24 3.47 9.55
CA PHE A 119 7.51 4.23 8.33
C PHE A 119 8.74 5.13 8.47
N LYS A 120 8.87 5.82 9.60
CA LYS A 120 10.01 6.70 9.89
C LYS A 120 11.33 5.93 9.98
N GLU A 121 11.36 4.83 10.75
CA GLU A 121 12.56 3.99 10.95
C GLU A 121 13.04 3.34 9.64
N ASN A 122 12.16 3.10 8.70
CA ASN A 122 12.45 2.41 7.46
C ASN A 122 12.40 3.32 6.21
N ASN A 123 12.33 4.64 6.39
CA ASN A 123 12.33 5.65 5.33
C ASN A 123 11.23 5.44 4.27
N TRP A 124 10.02 5.05 4.68
CA TRP A 124 8.90 4.91 3.77
C TRP A 124 8.30 6.27 3.40
N LEU A 125 8.00 6.46 2.11
CA LEU A 125 7.19 7.59 1.66
C LEU A 125 5.70 7.25 1.87
N VAL A 126 5.01 8.09 2.63
CA VAL A 126 3.59 7.89 2.95
C VAL A 126 2.73 8.94 2.25
N GLY A 127 1.89 8.50 1.31
CA GLY A 127 0.85 9.31 0.71
C GLY A 127 -0.47 9.15 1.48
N VAL A 128 -1.09 10.26 1.86
CA VAL A 128 -2.40 10.26 2.52
C VAL A 128 -3.45 10.89 1.62
N SER A 129 -4.56 10.18 1.43
CA SER A 129 -5.68 10.64 0.61
C SER A 129 -6.54 11.63 1.38
N ILE A 130 -6.53 12.91 0.98
CA ILE A 130 -7.37 13.98 1.50
C ILE A 130 -7.89 14.86 0.37
N ASP A 131 -9.16 15.24 0.41
CA ASP A 131 -9.84 15.99 -0.67
C ASP A 131 -10.04 17.48 -0.31
N GLY A 132 -9.06 18.08 0.39
CA GLY A 132 -9.11 19.49 0.76
C GLY A 132 -9.82 19.76 2.09
N PRO A 133 -10.59 20.87 2.21
CA PRO A 133 -11.33 21.22 3.42
C PRO A 133 -12.33 20.15 3.85
N GLN A 134 -12.69 20.18 5.13
CA GLN A 134 -13.54 19.14 5.74
C GLN A 134 -14.86 18.94 5.00
N GLU A 135 -15.53 19.99 4.59
CA GLU A 135 -16.81 19.93 3.91
C GLU A 135 -16.74 19.15 2.61
N PHE A 136 -15.70 19.32 1.81
CA PHE A 136 -15.49 18.58 0.55
C PHE A 136 -15.04 17.14 0.81
N HIS A 137 -14.16 16.95 1.78
CA HIS A 137 -13.70 15.61 2.12
C HIS A 137 -14.84 14.73 2.62
N ASP A 138 -15.62 15.23 3.57
CA ASP A 138 -16.68 14.49 4.24
C ASP A 138 -17.93 14.28 3.35
N GLU A 139 -18.06 15.06 2.28
CA GLU A 139 -19.11 14.84 1.28
C GLU A 139 -18.91 13.50 0.54
N TYR A 140 -17.67 13.16 0.18
CA TYR A 140 -17.37 12.01 -0.67
C TYR A 140 -16.67 10.87 0.05
N ARG A 141 -15.84 11.16 1.06
CA ARG A 141 -15.06 10.14 1.79
C ARG A 141 -15.72 9.72 3.09
N LYS A 142 -16.66 8.81 2.99
CA LYS A 142 -17.42 8.27 4.12
C LYS A 142 -17.00 6.85 4.44
N ASN A 143 -17.24 6.43 5.68
CA ASN A 143 -17.10 5.03 6.02
C ASN A 143 -18.31 4.22 5.51
N LYS A 144 -18.30 2.89 5.68
CA LYS A 144 -19.38 1.98 5.25
C LYS A 144 -20.75 2.25 5.90
N GLN A 145 -20.79 3.07 6.94
CA GLN A 145 -22.01 3.49 7.65
C GLN A 145 -22.45 4.92 7.27
N GLY A 146 -21.83 5.49 6.23
CA GLY A 146 -22.12 6.86 5.78
C GLY A 146 -21.57 7.97 6.67
N LYS A 147 -20.71 7.65 7.66
CA LYS A 147 -20.15 8.66 8.57
C LYS A 147 -18.90 9.31 7.95
N PRO A 148 -18.68 10.62 8.22
CA PRO A 148 -17.55 11.38 7.75
C PRO A 148 -16.20 10.82 8.25
N SER A 149 -15.12 11.06 7.52
CA SER A 149 -13.81 10.51 7.84
C SER A 149 -12.71 11.55 8.10
N PHE A 150 -12.93 12.84 7.80
CA PHE A 150 -11.92 13.90 7.86
C PHE A 150 -11.18 13.97 9.20
N VAL A 151 -11.91 13.97 10.32
CA VAL A 151 -11.31 14.06 11.65
C VAL A 151 -10.31 12.92 11.89
N LYS A 152 -10.65 11.68 11.48
CA LYS A 152 -9.75 10.53 11.61
C LYS A 152 -8.54 10.65 10.70
N VAL A 153 -8.72 11.13 9.48
CA VAL A 153 -7.60 11.38 8.55
C VAL A 153 -6.65 12.41 9.13
N MET A 154 -7.16 13.53 9.66
CA MET A 154 -6.35 14.55 10.30
C MET A 154 -5.61 14.06 11.54
N GLN A 155 -6.21 13.19 12.35
CA GLN A 155 -5.52 12.50 13.43
C GLN A 155 -4.33 11.68 12.91
N GLY A 156 -4.52 10.90 11.85
CA GLY A 156 -3.47 10.15 11.19
C GLY A 156 -2.34 11.04 10.64
N ILE A 157 -2.69 12.13 9.96
CA ILE A 157 -1.71 13.11 9.45
C ILE A 157 -0.90 13.72 10.60
N ASN A 158 -1.55 14.05 11.72
CA ASN A 158 -0.87 14.61 12.88
C ASN A 158 0.08 13.61 13.56
N LEU A 159 -0.22 12.30 13.49
CA LEU A 159 0.71 11.25 13.94
C LEU A 159 1.95 11.17 13.04
N LEU A 160 1.78 11.28 11.72
CA LEU A 160 2.90 11.25 10.77
C LEU A 160 3.84 12.46 10.90
N LYS A 161 3.38 13.58 11.45
CA LYS A 161 4.19 14.80 11.64
C LYS A 161 5.08 14.79 12.90
N LYS A 162 4.92 13.81 13.79
CA LYS A 162 5.75 13.62 14.98
C LYS A 162 7.08 12.93 14.63
#